data_e34cd797c3ece848813a341805390774
#
_entry.id   e34cd797c3ece848813a341805390774
#
_cell.length_a   1.000
_cell.length_b   1.000
_cell.length_c   1.000
_cell.angle_alpha   90.00
_cell.angle_beta   90.00
_cell.angle_gamma   90.00
#
_symmetry.space_group_name_H-M   'P 1'
#
loop_
_entity.id
_entity.type
_entity.pdbx_description
1 polymer ?
#
loop_
_entity_poly.entity_id
_entity_poly.type
_entity_poly.pdbx_seq_one_letter_code
_entity_poly.pdbx_strand_id
1 'polypeptide(L)'
;MASLFHQPVCPFSRKVRLVLGEKKFAVEFVEERPWERRLDFLMLNPSGEVPVLVGDAGTIAGHYAITEWLEEKGGAMPLMPSGRLARAEVRRIVAWFDDKFHDEVGRLITYEKIDRRFMGASAGGGGPDMETVRIGLHNL
;
A
#
# COMPACT_ATOMS: atom_id res chain seq x y z
N MET A 1 3.69 14.19 -16.06
CA MET A 1 2.88 12.95 -15.90
C MET A 1 3.19 12.33 -14.55
N ALA A 2 2.19 11.87 -13.82
CA ALA A 2 2.41 11.30 -12.49
C ALA A 2 2.86 9.83 -12.60
N SER A 3 3.71 9.38 -11.65
CA SER A 3 4.20 8.01 -11.54
C SER A 3 3.87 7.45 -10.17
N LEU A 4 3.37 6.21 -10.12
CA LEU A 4 3.14 5.47 -8.87
C LEU A 4 4.23 4.41 -8.72
N PHE A 5 5.10 4.61 -7.73
CA PHE A 5 6.02 3.56 -7.28
C PHE A 5 5.23 2.57 -6.42
N HIS A 6 5.21 1.31 -6.84
CA HIS A 6 4.37 0.30 -6.24
C HIS A 6 5.01 -1.09 -6.32
N GLN A 7 4.56 -1.99 -5.46
CA GLN A 7 4.84 -3.41 -5.58
C GLN A 7 3.53 -4.13 -5.96
N PRO A 8 3.52 -4.99 -7.00
CA PRO A 8 2.30 -5.60 -7.53
C PRO A 8 1.46 -6.37 -6.50
N VAL A 9 2.12 -7.08 -5.59
CA VAL A 9 1.47 -7.94 -4.57
C VAL A 9 1.23 -7.24 -3.23
N CYS A 10 1.74 -6.02 -3.06
CA CYS A 10 1.52 -5.24 -1.84
C CYS A 10 0.04 -4.81 -1.72
N PRO A 11 -0.65 -5.11 -0.61
CA PRO A 11 -2.06 -4.76 -0.42
C PRO A 11 -2.30 -3.25 -0.43
N PHE A 12 -1.39 -2.47 0.12
CA PHE A 12 -1.47 -1.01 0.14
C PHE A 12 -1.28 -0.39 -1.25
N SER A 13 -0.34 -0.92 -2.03
CA SER A 13 -0.18 -0.53 -3.43
C SER A 13 -1.42 -0.89 -4.26
N ARG A 14 -2.01 -2.06 -4.02
CA ARG A 14 -3.26 -2.49 -4.66
C ARG A 14 -4.41 -1.55 -4.34
N LYS A 15 -4.58 -1.17 -3.06
CA LYS A 15 -5.58 -0.20 -2.63
C LYS A 15 -5.47 1.11 -3.41
N VAL A 16 -4.27 1.68 -3.51
CA VAL A 16 -4.04 2.93 -4.24
C VAL A 16 -4.34 2.75 -5.74
N ARG A 17 -3.93 1.64 -6.36
CA ARG A 17 -4.25 1.37 -7.77
C ARG A 17 -5.76 1.30 -8.03
N LEU A 18 -6.54 0.72 -7.12
CA LEU A 18 -8.00 0.68 -7.22
C LEU A 18 -8.59 2.09 -7.14
N VAL A 19 -8.14 2.89 -6.17
CA VAL A 19 -8.59 4.29 -6.03
C VAL A 19 -8.25 5.12 -7.26
N LEU A 20 -7.04 4.98 -7.81
CA LEU A 20 -6.65 5.65 -9.06
C LEU A 20 -7.58 5.27 -10.23
N GLY A 21 -7.92 3.99 -10.33
CA GLY A 21 -8.85 3.48 -11.34
C GLY A 21 -10.25 4.08 -11.19
N GLU A 22 -10.83 4.09 -9.99
CA GLU A 22 -12.14 4.69 -9.70
C GLU A 22 -12.18 6.20 -9.97
N LYS A 23 -11.10 6.89 -9.62
CA LYS A 23 -10.91 8.32 -9.89
C LYS A 23 -10.57 8.64 -11.35
N LYS A 24 -10.31 7.63 -12.18
CA LYS A 24 -9.83 7.77 -13.56
C LYS A 24 -8.57 8.65 -13.66
N PHE A 25 -7.72 8.54 -12.67
CA PHE A 25 -6.46 9.29 -12.59
C PHE A 25 -5.34 8.48 -13.26
N ALA A 26 -4.86 8.97 -14.40
CA ALA A 26 -3.81 8.30 -15.16
C ALA A 26 -2.43 8.48 -14.51
N VAL A 27 -1.74 7.37 -14.33
CA VAL A 27 -0.36 7.34 -13.82
C VAL A 27 0.46 6.30 -14.58
N GLU A 28 1.76 6.51 -14.63
CA GLU A 28 2.72 5.47 -14.96
C GLU A 28 2.97 4.59 -13.73
N PHE A 29 2.92 3.27 -13.90
CA PHE A 29 3.25 2.33 -12.83
C PHE A 29 4.73 1.97 -12.90
N VAL A 30 5.45 2.26 -11.79
CA VAL A 30 6.87 1.94 -11.63
C VAL A 30 7.00 0.89 -10.54
N GLU A 31 7.45 -0.33 -10.91
CA GLU A 31 7.66 -1.39 -9.92
C GLU A 31 8.84 -1.04 -9.03
N GLU A 32 8.64 -1.09 -7.71
CA GLU A 32 9.64 -0.89 -6.69
C GLU A 32 9.70 -2.10 -5.77
N ARG A 33 10.91 -2.50 -5.41
CA ARG A 33 11.18 -3.60 -4.49
C ARG A 33 11.72 -3.02 -3.17
N PRO A 34 10.90 -2.80 -2.17
CA PRO A 34 11.29 -2.12 -0.93
C PRO A 34 12.51 -2.73 -0.23
N TRP A 35 12.68 -4.03 -0.33
CA TRP A 35 13.82 -4.75 0.29
C TRP A 35 15.19 -4.48 -0.38
N GLU A 36 15.22 -3.97 -1.61
CA GLU A 36 16.45 -3.58 -2.29
C GLU A 36 17.01 -2.25 -1.78
N ARG A 37 16.19 -1.45 -1.06
CA ARG A 37 16.55 -0.18 -0.43
C ARG A 37 17.33 0.75 -1.33
N ARG A 38 16.88 0.90 -2.58
CA ARG A 38 17.55 1.76 -3.57
C ARG A 38 17.58 3.21 -3.07
N LEU A 39 18.77 3.82 -3.18
CA LEU A 39 18.98 5.20 -2.67
C LEU A 39 18.04 6.22 -3.31
N ASP A 40 17.83 6.13 -4.63
CA ASP A 40 16.95 7.03 -5.35
C ASP A 40 15.50 6.97 -4.82
N PHE A 41 15.02 5.76 -4.49
CA PHE A 41 13.72 5.59 -3.89
C PHE A 41 13.66 6.07 -2.43
N LEU A 42 14.71 5.84 -1.66
CA LEU A 42 14.79 6.33 -0.27
C LEU A 42 14.82 7.86 -0.20
N MET A 43 15.29 8.54 -1.23
CA MET A 43 15.20 10.00 -1.33
C MET A 43 13.75 10.47 -1.57
N LEU A 44 12.91 9.67 -2.21
CA LEU A 44 11.48 9.96 -2.38
C LEU A 44 10.69 9.64 -1.11
N ASN A 45 11.03 8.54 -0.45
CA ASN A 45 10.40 8.09 0.79
C ASN A 45 11.44 7.46 1.73
N PRO A 46 11.90 8.16 2.76
CA PRO A 46 12.89 7.65 3.71
C PRO A 46 12.47 6.39 4.47
N SER A 47 11.15 6.12 4.61
CA SER A 47 10.68 4.84 5.19
C SER A 47 11.04 3.64 4.31
N GLY A 48 11.22 3.87 3.01
CA GLY A 48 11.50 2.82 2.04
C GLY A 48 10.29 1.97 1.66
N GLU A 49 9.09 2.41 2.01
CA GLU A 49 7.85 1.67 1.78
C GLU A 49 7.10 2.18 0.55
N VAL A 50 6.36 1.27 -0.08
CA VAL A 50 5.43 1.58 -1.16
C VAL A 50 3.99 1.58 -0.64
N PRO A 51 3.07 2.32 -1.30
CA PRO A 51 3.21 3.10 -2.51
C PRO A 51 3.72 4.53 -2.30
N VAL A 52 4.31 5.10 -3.36
CA VAL A 52 4.69 6.52 -3.43
C VAL A 52 4.20 7.10 -4.75
N LEU A 53 3.44 8.18 -4.70
CA LEU A 53 2.97 8.92 -5.87
C LEU A 53 3.85 10.14 -6.09
N VAL A 54 4.40 10.27 -7.29
CA VAL A 54 5.24 11.40 -7.70
C VAL A 54 4.59 12.08 -8.90
N GLY A 55 4.43 13.39 -8.84
CA GLY A 55 3.85 14.17 -9.92
C GLY A 55 4.11 15.65 -9.76
N ASP A 56 3.41 16.47 -10.54
CA ASP A 56 3.60 17.92 -10.56
C ASP A 56 3.29 18.58 -9.19
N ALA A 57 2.44 17.94 -8.38
CA ALA A 57 2.13 18.38 -7.02
C ALA A 57 3.25 18.04 -6.00
N GLY A 58 4.28 17.29 -6.42
CA GLY A 58 5.34 16.81 -5.56
C GLY A 58 5.26 15.30 -5.30
N THR A 59 5.87 14.86 -4.20
CA THR A 59 5.92 13.48 -3.76
C THR A 59 4.96 13.25 -2.59
N ILE A 60 4.10 12.25 -2.70
CA ILE A 60 3.17 11.83 -1.65
C ILE A 60 3.48 10.37 -1.30
N ALA A 61 3.95 10.14 -0.09
CA ALA A 61 4.33 8.80 0.38
C ALA A 61 3.23 8.20 1.28
N GLY A 62 2.99 6.91 1.08
CA GLY A 62 2.05 6.14 1.88
C GLY A 62 0.63 6.11 1.32
N HIS A 63 0.01 4.92 1.43
CA HIS A 63 -1.31 4.66 0.85
C HIS A 63 -2.42 5.58 1.40
N TYR A 64 -2.37 5.89 2.69
CA TYR A 64 -3.38 6.73 3.33
C TYR A 64 -3.32 8.18 2.80
N ALA A 65 -2.13 8.77 2.79
CA ALA A 65 -1.94 10.13 2.28
C ALA A 65 -2.33 10.25 0.80
N ILE A 66 -1.95 9.26 -0.01
CA ILE A 66 -2.29 9.24 -1.44
C ILE A 66 -3.80 9.13 -1.64
N THR A 67 -4.49 8.26 -0.90
CA THR A 67 -5.95 8.09 -1.07
C THR A 67 -6.74 9.29 -0.59
N GLU A 68 -6.35 9.93 0.52
CA GLU A 68 -6.96 11.18 0.99
C GLU A 68 -6.72 12.32 -0.01
N TRP A 69 -5.49 12.47 -0.51
CA TRP A 69 -5.18 13.49 -1.52
C TRP A 69 -6.00 13.29 -2.81
N LEU A 70 -6.14 12.06 -3.28
CA LEU A 70 -6.97 11.74 -4.45
C LEU A 70 -8.45 12.06 -4.21
N GLU A 71 -8.95 11.86 -3.00
CA GLU A 71 -10.32 12.23 -2.64
C GLU A 71 -10.51 13.74 -2.61
N GLU A 72 -9.58 14.48 -2.01
CA GLU A 72 -9.60 15.95 -1.95
C GLU A 72 -9.44 16.61 -3.32
N LYS A 73 -8.57 16.05 -4.17
CA LYS A 73 -8.41 16.49 -5.56
C LYS A 73 -9.72 16.40 -6.35
N GLY A 74 -10.62 15.53 -5.92
CA GLY A 74 -11.86 15.29 -6.62
C GLY A 74 -11.72 14.33 -7.81
N GLY A 75 -12.63 14.41 -8.75
CA GLY A 75 -12.65 13.55 -9.92
C GLY A 75 -14.03 12.97 -10.19
N ALA A 76 -14.09 11.93 -11.03
CA ALA A 76 -15.32 11.40 -11.57
C ALA A 76 -16.28 10.81 -10.51
N MET A 77 -15.73 10.20 -9.46
CA MET A 77 -16.52 9.53 -8.43
C MET A 77 -15.99 9.84 -7.03
N PRO A 78 -16.79 10.45 -6.13
CA PRO A 78 -16.42 10.53 -4.72
C PRO A 78 -16.46 9.14 -4.08
N LEU A 79 -15.41 8.78 -3.36
CA LEU A 79 -15.33 7.50 -2.63
C LEU A 79 -15.71 7.68 -1.15
N MET A 80 -15.78 8.93 -0.69
CA MET A 80 -16.16 9.28 0.66
C MET A 80 -17.57 9.88 0.70
N PRO A 81 -18.40 9.51 1.69
CA PRO A 81 -19.71 10.11 1.85
C PRO A 81 -19.61 11.59 2.25
N SER A 82 -20.69 12.35 2.10
CA SER A 82 -20.74 13.78 2.43
C SER A 82 -20.86 14.08 3.93
N GLY A 83 -21.47 13.17 4.71
CA GLY A 83 -21.71 13.37 6.13
C GLY A 83 -20.45 13.17 6.98
N ARG A 84 -20.20 14.06 7.96
CA ARG A 84 -19.00 13.99 8.82
C ARG A 84 -18.89 12.67 9.58
N LEU A 85 -19.99 12.21 10.17
CA LEU A 85 -20.02 10.94 10.92
C LEU A 85 -19.81 9.73 10.00
N ALA A 86 -20.43 9.73 8.83
CA ALA A 86 -20.25 8.68 7.83
C ALA A 86 -18.79 8.64 7.33
N ARG A 87 -18.15 9.79 7.10
CA ARG A 87 -16.70 9.86 6.76
C ARG A 87 -15.83 9.31 7.87
N ALA A 88 -16.13 9.62 9.13
CA ALA A 88 -15.40 9.07 10.27
C ALA A 88 -15.53 7.54 10.35
N GLU A 89 -16.73 7.01 10.09
CA GLU A 89 -16.96 5.56 10.08
C GLU A 89 -16.21 4.84 8.95
N VAL A 90 -16.19 5.42 7.75
CA VAL A 90 -15.37 4.90 6.64
C VAL A 90 -13.89 4.83 7.05
N ARG A 91 -13.34 5.91 7.62
CA ARG A 91 -11.94 5.95 8.06
C ARG A 91 -11.66 4.93 9.17
N ARG A 92 -12.59 4.75 10.10
CA ARG A 92 -12.48 3.73 11.15
C ARG A 92 -12.36 2.32 10.55
N ILE A 93 -13.21 2.00 9.58
CA ILE A 93 -13.18 0.69 8.91
C ILE A 93 -11.88 0.53 8.12
N VAL A 94 -11.48 1.55 7.37
CA VAL A 94 -10.23 1.54 6.61
C VAL A 94 -9.03 1.31 7.53
N ALA A 95 -8.95 2.05 8.65
CA ALA A 95 -7.88 1.88 9.63
C ALA A 95 -7.87 0.47 10.24
N TRP A 96 -9.05 -0.12 10.51
CA TRP A 96 -9.12 -1.49 11.00
C TRP A 96 -8.49 -2.50 10.03
N PHE A 97 -8.75 -2.36 8.72
CA PHE A 97 -8.15 -3.22 7.71
C PHE A 97 -6.67 -2.93 7.48
N ASP A 98 -6.29 -1.65 7.45
CA ASP A 98 -4.93 -1.23 7.14
C ASP A 98 -3.95 -1.50 8.31
N ASP A 99 -4.43 -1.43 9.55
CA ASP A 99 -3.63 -1.61 10.75
C ASP A 99 -3.86 -3.00 11.35
N LYS A 100 -4.98 -3.19 12.07
CA LYS A 100 -5.22 -4.40 12.85
C LYS A 100 -5.26 -5.67 12.00
N PHE A 101 -6.09 -5.71 10.96
CA PHE A 101 -6.19 -6.88 10.09
C PHE A 101 -4.87 -7.14 9.35
N HIS A 102 -4.22 -6.07 8.89
CA HIS A 102 -2.93 -6.21 8.23
C HIS A 102 -1.88 -6.82 9.16
N ASP A 103 -1.75 -6.33 10.38
CA ASP A 103 -0.74 -6.80 11.33
C ASP A 103 -1.00 -8.22 11.82
N GLU A 104 -2.26 -8.57 12.11
CA GLU A 104 -2.62 -9.86 12.69
C GLU A 104 -2.80 -10.98 11.65
N VAL A 105 -3.10 -10.63 10.41
CA VAL A 105 -3.41 -11.60 9.34
C VAL A 105 -2.60 -11.33 8.07
N GLY A 106 -2.82 -10.16 7.44
CA GLY A 106 -2.31 -9.89 6.10
C GLY A 106 -0.79 -10.01 6.00
N ARG A 107 -0.07 -9.30 6.85
CA ARG A 107 1.40 -9.31 6.87
C ARG A 107 1.98 -10.69 7.15
N LEU A 108 1.41 -11.42 8.11
CA LEU A 108 1.89 -12.76 8.49
C LEU A 108 1.80 -13.75 7.32
N ILE A 109 0.74 -13.63 6.50
CA ILE A 109 0.52 -14.53 5.38
C ILE A 109 1.26 -14.06 4.13
N THR A 110 1.13 -12.78 3.77
CA THR A 110 1.69 -12.26 2.51
C THR A 110 3.21 -12.20 2.54
N TYR A 111 3.80 -11.75 3.65
CA TYR A 111 5.25 -11.71 3.79
C TYR A 111 5.86 -13.11 3.65
N GLU A 112 5.34 -14.10 4.40
CA GLU A 112 5.89 -15.45 4.39
C GLU A 112 5.67 -16.18 3.06
N LYS A 113 4.46 -16.09 2.47
CA LYS A 113 4.12 -16.83 1.27
C LYS A 113 4.54 -16.16 -0.03
N ILE A 114 4.70 -14.84 -0.03
CA ILE A 114 4.92 -14.07 -1.24
C ILE A 114 6.27 -13.35 -1.17
N ASP A 115 6.42 -12.38 -0.29
CA ASP A 115 7.56 -11.46 -0.31
C ASP A 115 8.88 -12.21 -0.15
N ARG A 116 8.99 -13.13 0.78
CA ARG A 116 10.22 -13.91 1.00
C ARG A 116 10.68 -14.72 -0.21
N ARG A 117 9.78 -15.07 -1.13
CA ARG A 117 10.15 -15.77 -2.37
C ARG A 117 10.87 -14.88 -3.37
N PHE A 118 10.60 -13.58 -3.33
CA PHE A 118 11.21 -12.60 -4.23
C PHE A 118 12.42 -11.89 -3.61
N MET A 119 12.60 -12.01 -2.30
CA MET A 119 13.73 -11.43 -1.58
C MET A 119 14.96 -12.32 -1.71
N GLY A 120 16.14 -11.70 -1.83
CA GLY A 120 17.42 -12.44 -1.72
C GLY A 120 17.65 -12.92 -0.28
N ALA A 121 18.48 -13.95 -0.12
CA ALA A 121 18.81 -14.51 1.20
C ALA A 121 19.33 -13.47 2.19
N SER A 122 20.14 -12.51 1.73
CA SER A 122 20.68 -11.41 2.54
C SER A 122 19.59 -10.42 3.01
N ALA A 123 18.44 -10.38 2.34
CA ALA A 123 17.30 -9.54 2.69
C ALA A 123 16.21 -10.28 3.49
N GLY A 124 16.48 -11.52 3.91
CA GLY A 124 15.55 -12.35 4.66
C GLY A 124 14.68 -13.29 3.80
N GLY A 125 15.06 -13.46 2.53
CA GLY A 125 14.35 -14.35 1.61
C GLY A 125 14.52 -15.82 1.95
N GLY A 126 13.62 -16.65 1.42
CA GLY A 126 13.63 -18.09 1.64
C GLY A 126 12.25 -18.71 1.58
N GLY A 127 12.15 -19.97 2.06
CA GLY A 127 10.86 -20.63 2.21
C GLY A 127 10.00 -19.98 3.31
N PRO A 128 8.65 -20.17 3.24
CA PRO A 128 7.75 -19.61 4.25
C PRO A 128 7.97 -20.27 5.63
N ASP A 129 7.92 -19.46 6.68
CA ASP A 129 7.74 -19.97 8.03
C ASP A 129 6.27 -20.38 8.22
N MET A 130 6.03 -21.67 8.26
CA MET A 130 4.69 -22.23 8.35
C MET A 130 4.03 -22.01 9.71
N GLU A 131 4.80 -21.76 10.78
CA GLU A 131 4.26 -21.40 12.08
C GLU A 131 3.61 -20.00 12.01
N THR A 132 4.33 -19.02 11.48
CA THR A 132 3.82 -17.66 11.26
C THR A 132 2.60 -17.65 10.35
N VAL A 133 2.62 -18.44 9.24
CA VAL A 133 1.46 -18.58 8.35
C VAL A 133 0.24 -19.14 9.10
N ARG A 134 0.46 -20.15 9.96
CA ARG A 134 -0.63 -20.78 10.73
C ARG A 134 -1.25 -19.79 11.72
N ILE A 135 -0.44 -18.96 12.38
CA ILE A 135 -0.93 -17.89 13.26
C ILE A 135 -1.82 -16.92 12.47
N GLY A 136 -1.35 -16.43 11.32
CA GLY A 136 -2.14 -15.53 10.48
C GLY A 136 -3.47 -16.14 10.00
N LEU A 137 -3.47 -17.44 9.66
CA LEU A 137 -4.69 -18.15 9.28
C LEU A 137 -5.65 -18.39 10.47
N HIS A 138 -5.12 -18.54 11.68
CA HIS A 138 -5.94 -18.67 12.88
C HIS A 138 -6.64 -17.36 13.26
N ASN A 139 -6.00 -16.24 12.98
CA ASN A 139 -6.55 -14.91 13.26
C ASN A 139 -7.59 -14.46 12.21
N LEU A 140 -7.68 -15.14 11.08
CA LEU A 140 -8.63 -14.85 10.00
C LEU A 140 -10.08 -15.17 10.38
#